data_53db0a2007d22893971ee0ff2f01effd
#
_entry.id   53db0a2007d22893971ee0ff2f01effd
#
_cell.length_a   1.000
_cell.length_b   1.000
_cell.length_c   1.000
_cell.angle_alpha   90.00
_cell.angle_beta   90.00
_cell.angle_gamma   90.00
#
_symmetry.space_group_name_H-M   'P 1'
#
loop_
_entity.id
_entity.type
_entity.pdbx_description
1 polymer ?
#
loop_
_entity_poly.entity_id
_entity_poly.type
_entity_poly.pdbx_seq_one_letter_code
_entity_poly.pdbx_strand_id
1 'polypeptide(L)'
;FHLNDQERGRDDMRALIDAWWPYVERGEVEGIVMTASGCGSTVKDYGHLLAHDPAYRDKAARISAMTRDLSEVVQPVAGTGKGRVAFQSPCSLQHGQQIRGKVEALLERAGYELTPVPDAHLCCGSAGTYSILQPELSLRLRARKLAALHGGAPAAIATANIGCLAHLQGGAQVPVRHWIELLDQD
;
A
#
# COMPACT_ATOMS: atom_id res chain seq x y z
N PHE A 1 12.39 -11.43 -2.86
CA PHE A 1 13.11 -10.22 -2.47
C PHE A 1 13.15 -10.05 -0.95
N HIS A 2 12.01 -10.07 -0.26
CA HIS A 2 11.94 -9.85 1.20
C HIS A 2 12.77 -10.83 2.04
N LEU A 3 13.07 -12.00 1.53
CA LEU A 3 13.93 -13.01 2.16
C LEU A 3 15.39 -12.94 1.67
N ASN A 4 15.74 -11.86 0.96
CA ASN A 4 17.05 -11.66 0.31
C ASN A 4 17.40 -12.73 -0.76
N ASP A 5 16.42 -13.51 -1.21
CA ASP A 5 16.52 -14.40 -2.36
C ASP A 5 16.16 -13.63 -3.64
N GLN A 6 17.15 -12.93 -4.19
CA GLN A 6 16.92 -12.06 -5.33
C GLN A 6 16.70 -12.82 -6.64
N GLU A 7 17.31 -13.99 -6.78
CA GLU A 7 17.17 -14.80 -7.98
C GLU A 7 15.76 -15.35 -8.08
N ARG A 8 15.28 -16.03 -7.02
CA ARG A 8 13.90 -16.49 -6.93
C ARG A 8 12.90 -15.33 -7.03
N GLY A 9 13.20 -14.18 -6.44
CA GLY A 9 12.34 -12.99 -6.57
C GLY A 9 12.21 -12.51 -8.01
N ARG A 10 13.26 -12.61 -8.83
CA ARG A 10 13.18 -12.33 -10.27
C ARG A 10 12.39 -13.41 -11.02
N ASP A 11 12.51 -14.68 -10.64
CA ASP A 11 11.69 -15.75 -11.23
C ASP A 11 10.21 -15.55 -10.94
N ASP A 12 9.85 -15.17 -9.71
CA ASP A 12 8.47 -14.84 -9.35
C ASP A 12 7.94 -13.64 -10.19
N MET A 13 8.79 -12.62 -10.44
CA MET A 13 8.43 -11.50 -11.33
C MET A 13 8.18 -11.94 -12.76
N ARG A 14 9.05 -12.81 -13.32
CA ARG A 14 8.87 -13.38 -14.67
C ARG A 14 7.57 -14.15 -14.78
N ALA A 15 7.27 -15.00 -13.79
CA ALA A 15 6.03 -15.77 -13.76
C ALA A 15 4.78 -14.87 -13.73
N LEU A 16 4.80 -13.78 -12.96
CA LEU A 16 3.70 -12.80 -12.94
C LEU A 16 3.58 -12.05 -14.27
N ILE A 17 4.71 -11.64 -14.85
CA ILE A 17 4.71 -11.00 -16.17
C ILE A 17 4.11 -11.94 -17.22
N ASP A 18 4.53 -13.21 -17.26
CA ASP A 18 4.00 -14.19 -18.21
C ASP A 18 2.49 -14.44 -18.02
N ALA A 19 2.00 -14.41 -16.78
CA ALA A 19 0.56 -14.53 -16.50
C ALA A 19 -0.25 -13.33 -17.01
N TRP A 20 0.29 -12.12 -16.94
CA TRP A 20 -0.40 -10.89 -17.34
C TRP A 20 -0.19 -10.51 -18.80
N TRP A 21 0.97 -10.88 -19.38
CA TRP A 21 1.39 -10.43 -20.70
C TRP A 21 0.38 -10.73 -21.82
N PRO A 22 -0.26 -11.91 -21.88
CA PRO A 22 -1.24 -12.17 -22.95
C PRO A 22 -2.39 -11.17 -23.03
N TYR A 23 -2.83 -10.64 -21.88
CA TYR A 23 -3.90 -9.63 -21.83
C TYR A 23 -3.39 -8.24 -22.22
N VAL A 24 -2.17 -7.92 -21.79
CA VAL A 24 -1.53 -6.64 -22.14
C VAL A 24 -1.20 -6.58 -23.63
N GLU A 25 -0.66 -7.66 -24.20
CA GLU A 25 -0.30 -7.74 -25.62
C GLU A 25 -1.50 -7.62 -26.54
N ARG A 26 -2.64 -8.22 -26.17
CA ARG A 26 -3.89 -8.12 -26.92
C ARG A 26 -4.64 -6.79 -26.69
N GLY A 27 -4.16 -5.94 -25.81
CA GLY A 27 -4.83 -4.67 -25.47
C GLY A 27 -6.15 -4.85 -24.72
N GLU A 28 -6.33 -5.97 -24.03
CA GLU A 28 -7.57 -6.29 -23.29
C GLU A 28 -7.64 -5.59 -21.92
N VAL A 29 -6.53 -5.00 -21.48
CA VAL A 29 -6.43 -4.31 -20.18
C VAL A 29 -5.84 -2.91 -20.33
N GLU A 30 -6.41 -1.94 -19.64
CA GLU A 30 -5.94 -0.54 -19.61
C GLU A 30 -4.88 -0.32 -18.54
N GLY A 31 -4.84 -1.15 -17.51
CA GLY A 31 -3.90 -1.04 -16.39
C GLY A 31 -3.93 -2.22 -15.45
N ILE A 32 -2.94 -2.27 -14.58
CA ILE A 32 -2.81 -3.25 -13.49
C ILE A 32 -2.98 -2.50 -12.19
N VAL A 33 -4.06 -2.78 -11.46
CA VAL A 33 -4.38 -2.08 -10.21
C VAL A 33 -3.92 -2.91 -9.03
N MET A 34 -3.10 -2.31 -8.18
CA MET A 34 -2.59 -2.93 -6.96
C MET A 34 -3.33 -2.37 -5.74
N THR A 35 -3.96 -3.27 -4.99
CA THR A 35 -4.74 -2.92 -3.80
C THR A 35 -3.89 -2.81 -2.53
N ALA A 36 -2.66 -3.31 -2.55
CA ALA A 36 -1.69 -3.18 -1.46
C ALA A 36 -0.49 -2.37 -1.93
N SER A 37 -0.23 -1.24 -1.30
CA SER A 37 0.83 -0.31 -1.71
C SER A 37 2.23 -0.94 -1.71
N GLY A 38 2.49 -1.93 -0.84
CA GLY A 38 3.75 -2.68 -0.82
C GLY A 38 3.97 -3.49 -2.10
N CYS A 39 2.94 -4.22 -2.54
CA CYS A 39 2.97 -4.95 -3.80
C CYS A 39 3.06 -3.98 -4.99
N GLY A 40 2.28 -2.90 -4.96
CA GLY A 40 2.30 -1.87 -6.01
C GLY A 40 3.67 -1.24 -6.20
N SER A 41 4.37 -0.92 -5.11
CA SER A 41 5.73 -0.40 -5.16
C SER A 41 6.68 -1.38 -5.86
N THR A 42 6.58 -2.67 -5.55
CA THR A 42 7.44 -3.71 -6.16
C THR A 42 7.14 -3.91 -7.65
N VAL A 43 5.86 -3.96 -8.05
CA VAL A 43 5.47 -4.15 -9.46
C VAL A 43 5.86 -2.93 -10.31
N LYS A 44 5.71 -1.73 -9.78
CA LYS A 44 6.19 -0.50 -10.44
C LYS A 44 7.72 -0.50 -10.67
N ASP A 45 8.46 -1.29 -9.91
CA ASP A 45 9.93 -1.40 -10.01
C ASP A 45 10.42 -2.55 -10.90
N TYR A 46 9.53 -3.39 -11.45
CA TYR A 46 9.90 -4.52 -12.30
C TYR A 46 10.78 -4.13 -13.49
N GLY A 47 10.48 -2.98 -14.14
CA GLY A 47 11.26 -2.47 -15.25
C GLY A 47 12.73 -2.19 -14.90
N HIS A 48 12.97 -1.72 -13.64
CA HIS A 48 14.33 -1.53 -13.13
C HIS A 48 14.97 -2.88 -12.74
N LEU A 49 14.24 -3.71 -12.01
CA LEU A 49 14.76 -4.99 -11.47
C LEU A 49 15.09 -6.02 -12.55
N LEU A 50 14.43 -5.95 -13.71
CA LEU A 50 14.64 -6.82 -14.86
C LEU A 50 15.29 -6.09 -16.05
N ALA A 51 15.87 -4.89 -15.85
CA ALA A 51 16.46 -4.07 -16.91
C ALA A 51 17.56 -4.80 -17.71
N HIS A 52 18.27 -5.73 -17.06
CA HIS A 52 19.35 -6.52 -17.67
C HIS A 52 18.91 -7.89 -18.17
N ASP A 53 17.62 -8.21 -18.11
CA ASP A 53 17.07 -9.46 -18.62
C ASP A 53 16.59 -9.25 -20.08
N PRO A 54 17.31 -9.80 -21.08
CA PRO A 54 16.98 -9.54 -22.47
C PRO A 54 15.62 -10.08 -22.91
N ALA A 55 15.07 -11.08 -22.20
CA ALA A 55 13.78 -11.67 -22.50
C ALA A 55 12.60 -10.92 -21.83
N TYR A 56 12.85 -10.20 -20.73
CA TYR A 56 11.79 -9.63 -19.92
C TYR A 56 11.84 -8.10 -19.76
N ARG A 57 12.96 -7.43 -20.05
CA ARG A 57 13.13 -5.99 -19.82
C ARG A 57 12.00 -5.13 -20.42
N ASP A 58 11.60 -5.42 -21.66
CA ASP A 58 10.60 -4.60 -22.35
C ASP A 58 9.18 -4.90 -21.81
N LYS A 59 8.88 -6.17 -21.53
CA LYS A 59 7.64 -6.58 -20.87
C LYS A 59 7.55 -6.00 -19.46
N ALA A 60 8.61 -6.10 -18.67
CA ALA A 60 8.68 -5.57 -17.33
C ALA A 60 8.49 -4.04 -17.30
N ALA A 61 9.16 -3.32 -18.21
CA ALA A 61 8.98 -1.88 -18.35
C ALA A 61 7.53 -1.51 -18.69
N ARG A 62 6.88 -2.27 -19.57
CA ARG A 62 5.47 -2.05 -19.93
C ARG A 62 4.54 -2.32 -18.76
N ILE A 63 4.71 -3.43 -18.04
CA ILE A 63 3.96 -3.79 -16.83
C ILE A 63 4.11 -2.70 -15.76
N SER A 64 5.35 -2.26 -15.47
CA SER A 64 5.59 -1.17 -14.52
C SER A 64 4.87 0.12 -14.91
N ALA A 65 4.92 0.51 -16.19
CA ALA A 65 4.27 1.71 -16.69
C ALA A 65 2.74 1.65 -16.63
N MET A 66 2.15 0.46 -16.71
CA MET A 66 0.69 0.23 -16.62
C MET A 66 0.20 0.06 -15.17
N THR A 67 1.11 -0.16 -14.22
CA THR A 67 0.74 -0.40 -12.83
C THR A 67 0.30 0.88 -12.15
N ARG A 68 -0.82 0.79 -11.43
CA ARG A 68 -1.41 1.87 -10.65
C ARG A 68 -1.69 1.39 -9.22
N ASP A 69 -1.48 2.26 -8.26
CA ASP A 69 -2.04 2.06 -6.93
C ASP A 69 -3.56 2.28 -6.98
N LEU A 70 -4.30 1.58 -6.13
CA LEU A 70 -5.76 1.72 -6.06
C LEU A 70 -6.18 3.19 -5.89
N SER A 71 -5.43 3.98 -5.12
CA SER A 71 -5.69 5.40 -4.91
C SER A 71 -5.53 6.26 -6.18
N GLU A 72 -4.87 5.74 -7.22
CA GLU A 72 -4.69 6.45 -8.49
C GLU A 72 -5.88 6.27 -9.45
N VAL A 73 -6.71 5.25 -9.22
CA VAL A 73 -7.82 4.88 -10.13
C VAL A 73 -9.20 5.09 -9.52
N VAL A 74 -9.31 5.03 -8.20
CA VAL A 74 -10.60 5.28 -7.52
C VAL A 74 -11.02 6.73 -7.70
N GLN A 75 -12.25 6.91 -8.20
CA GLN A 75 -12.85 8.23 -8.32
C GLN A 75 -13.41 8.68 -6.97
N PRO A 76 -13.28 9.96 -6.64
CA PRO A 76 -13.84 10.48 -5.41
C PRO A 76 -15.37 10.39 -5.44
N VAL A 77 -15.94 9.68 -4.50
CA VAL A 77 -17.38 9.60 -4.30
C VAL A 77 -17.75 10.57 -3.17
N ALA A 78 -18.72 11.45 -3.41
CA ALA A 78 -19.30 12.24 -2.33
C ALA A 78 -20.14 11.29 -1.47
N GLY A 79 -19.73 11.14 -0.23
CA GLY A 79 -20.33 10.18 0.68
C GLY A 79 -20.89 10.81 1.94
N THR A 80 -21.50 9.98 2.74
CA THR A 80 -22.06 10.31 4.06
C THR A 80 -21.20 9.71 5.17
N GLY A 81 -19.93 9.49 4.92
CA GLY A 81 -18.98 8.98 5.91
C GLY A 81 -19.10 9.78 7.20
N LYS A 82 -19.22 9.07 8.30
CA LYS A 82 -19.40 9.70 9.61
C LYS A 82 -18.29 9.28 10.55
N GLY A 83 -17.74 10.27 11.24
CA GLY A 83 -16.77 10.05 12.29
C GLY A 83 -15.35 10.41 11.88
N ARG A 84 -14.46 10.26 12.86
CA ARG A 84 -13.07 10.66 12.79
C ARG A 84 -12.21 9.46 12.41
N VAL A 85 -11.31 9.64 11.45
CA VAL A 85 -10.42 8.58 10.95
C VAL A 85 -8.98 9.07 11.01
N ALA A 86 -8.08 8.25 11.54
CA ALA A 86 -6.65 8.47 11.41
C ALA A 86 -6.12 7.70 10.20
N PHE A 87 -5.53 8.38 9.23
CA PHE A 87 -4.92 7.70 8.10
C PHE A 87 -3.44 7.41 8.36
N GLN A 88 -3.10 6.13 8.37
CA GLN A 88 -1.72 5.66 8.37
C GLN A 88 -1.25 5.53 6.92
N SER A 89 -0.51 6.51 6.42
CA SER A 89 0.12 6.42 5.10
C SER A 89 1.27 5.42 5.14
N PRO A 90 1.20 4.29 4.40
CA PRO A 90 2.29 3.32 4.37
C PRO A 90 3.57 3.88 3.75
N CYS A 91 4.75 3.44 4.23
CA CYS A 91 6.02 3.87 3.65
C CYS A 91 6.15 3.51 2.17
N SER A 92 5.60 2.36 1.75
CA SER A 92 5.53 1.95 0.35
C SER A 92 4.67 2.88 -0.52
N LEU A 93 3.62 3.50 0.04
CA LEU A 93 2.80 4.49 -0.67
C LEU A 93 3.52 5.84 -0.73
N GLN A 94 3.83 6.42 0.44
CA GLN A 94 4.32 7.80 0.54
C GLN A 94 5.78 7.98 0.11
N HIS A 95 6.64 6.97 0.29
CA HIS A 95 8.06 7.02 -0.08
C HIS A 95 8.37 6.17 -1.31
N GLY A 96 7.88 4.93 -1.37
CA GLY A 96 8.12 4.03 -2.50
C GLY A 96 7.45 4.51 -3.79
N GLN A 97 6.16 4.78 -3.74
CA GLN A 97 5.40 5.21 -4.91
C GLN A 97 5.26 6.74 -5.03
N GLN A 98 5.74 7.53 -4.05
CA GLN A 98 5.62 9.00 -3.99
C GLN A 98 4.17 9.52 -4.05
N ILE A 99 3.20 8.71 -3.62
CA ILE A 99 1.79 9.06 -3.57
C ILE A 99 1.47 9.61 -2.18
N ARG A 100 1.11 10.89 -2.12
CA ARG A 100 0.81 11.63 -0.88
C ARG A 100 -0.47 12.42 -1.03
N GLY A 101 -1.28 12.47 0.03
CA GLY A 101 -2.50 13.28 0.08
C GLY A 101 -3.69 12.74 -0.75
N LYS A 102 -3.49 11.74 -1.59
CA LYS A 102 -4.56 11.19 -2.45
C LYS A 102 -5.61 10.44 -1.65
N VAL A 103 -5.20 9.53 -0.78
CA VAL A 103 -6.13 8.76 0.05
C VAL A 103 -6.83 9.66 1.05
N GLU A 104 -6.09 10.60 1.61
CA GLU A 104 -6.64 11.62 2.51
C GLU A 104 -7.77 12.40 1.82
N ALA A 105 -7.53 12.92 0.62
CA ALA A 105 -8.53 13.65 -0.15
C ALA A 105 -9.75 12.79 -0.53
N LEU A 106 -9.56 11.49 -0.79
CA LEU A 106 -10.66 10.56 -1.06
C LEU A 106 -11.53 10.34 0.18
N LEU A 107 -10.91 10.16 1.35
CA LEU A 107 -11.62 9.98 2.62
C LEU A 107 -12.37 11.25 3.06
N GLU A 108 -11.73 12.42 2.94
CA GLU A 108 -12.40 13.72 3.22
C GLU A 108 -13.59 13.94 2.32
N ARG A 109 -13.47 13.62 1.04
CA ARG A 109 -14.56 13.77 0.06
C ARG A 109 -15.69 12.76 0.31
N ALA A 110 -15.37 11.60 0.85
CA ALA A 110 -16.36 10.63 1.32
C ALA A 110 -17.07 11.06 2.63
N GLY A 111 -16.66 12.17 3.24
CA GLY A 111 -17.32 12.78 4.41
C GLY A 111 -16.67 12.44 5.75
N TYR A 112 -15.47 11.82 5.75
CA TYR A 112 -14.74 11.56 6.99
C TYR A 112 -13.95 12.78 7.46
N GLU A 113 -13.88 12.98 8.78
CA GLU A 113 -12.97 13.94 9.41
C GLU A 113 -11.64 13.25 9.68
N LEU A 114 -10.58 13.71 9.01
CA LEU A 114 -9.24 13.17 9.25
C LEU A 114 -8.61 13.78 10.51
N THR A 115 -8.10 12.92 11.39
CA THR A 115 -7.35 13.36 12.57
C THR A 115 -5.88 13.58 12.21
N PRO A 116 -5.23 14.62 12.78
CA PRO A 116 -3.80 14.84 12.60
C PRO A 116 -2.99 13.64 13.11
N VAL A 117 -2.01 13.21 12.34
CA VAL A 117 -1.08 12.13 12.70
C VAL A 117 0.33 12.69 12.78
N PRO A 118 0.86 12.98 13.97
CA PRO A 118 2.25 13.39 14.14
C PRO A 118 3.20 12.31 13.60
N ASP A 119 4.34 12.73 13.07
CA ASP A 119 5.33 11.80 12.51
C ASP A 119 4.74 10.81 11.47
N ALA A 120 3.83 11.29 10.63
CA ALA A 120 3.12 10.44 9.64
C ALA A 120 4.09 9.66 8.73
N HIS A 121 5.30 10.20 8.50
CA HIS A 121 6.34 9.60 7.67
C HIS A 121 6.96 8.33 8.27
N LEU A 122 6.81 8.07 9.57
CA LEU A 122 7.43 6.92 10.23
C LEU A 122 6.73 5.61 9.89
N CYS A 123 7.55 4.54 9.79
CA CYS A 123 7.09 3.18 9.57
C CYS A 123 6.20 2.68 10.71
N CYS A 124 5.23 1.82 10.39
CA CYS A 124 4.40 1.12 11.38
C CYS A 124 5.12 -0.04 12.08
N GLY A 125 6.28 -0.47 11.55
CA GLY A 125 7.05 -1.60 12.08
C GLY A 125 6.83 -2.93 11.37
N SER A 126 5.84 -3.06 10.47
CA SER A 126 5.55 -4.32 9.76
C SER A 126 6.72 -4.76 8.87
N ALA A 127 7.05 -4.00 7.83
CA ALA A 127 8.20 -4.17 6.92
C ALA A 127 8.48 -5.63 6.51
N GLY A 128 7.47 -6.36 6.02
CA GLY A 128 7.60 -7.74 5.58
C GLY A 128 8.10 -8.67 6.69
N THR A 129 9.18 -9.39 6.44
CA THR A 129 9.78 -10.32 7.41
C THR A 129 10.49 -9.65 8.59
N TYR A 130 10.69 -8.33 8.55
CA TYR A 130 11.31 -7.58 9.64
C TYR A 130 10.57 -7.76 10.96
N SER A 131 9.23 -7.76 10.95
CA SER A 131 8.41 -7.96 12.14
C SER A 131 8.59 -9.35 12.79
N ILE A 132 9.06 -10.33 12.03
CA ILE A 132 9.36 -11.68 12.49
C ILE A 132 10.80 -11.77 12.99
N LEU A 133 11.74 -11.21 12.24
CA LEU A 133 13.18 -11.32 12.50
C LEU A 133 13.67 -10.32 13.57
N GLN A 134 12.97 -9.20 13.74
CA GLN A 134 13.28 -8.13 14.69
C GLN A 134 12.03 -7.73 15.50
N PRO A 135 11.40 -8.68 16.23
CA PRO A 135 10.09 -8.45 16.83
C PRO A 135 10.10 -7.32 17.87
N GLU A 136 11.15 -7.19 18.66
CA GLU A 136 11.23 -6.12 19.67
C GLU A 136 11.21 -4.73 19.05
N LEU A 137 12.05 -4.47 18.04
CA LEU A 137 12.09 -3.19 17.34
C LEU A 137 10.79 -2.92 16.59
N SER A 138 10.26 -3.94 15.94
CA SER A 138 8.98 -3.87 15.22
C SER A 138 7.83 -3.47 16.15
N LEU A 139 7.72 -4.08 17.33
CA LEU A 139 6.71 -3.74 18.32
C LEU A 139 6.88 -2.33 18.90
N ARG A 140 8.12 -1.88 19.11
CA ARG A 140 8.39 -0.49 19.52
C ARG A 140 7.95 0.53 18.46
N LEU A 141 8.21 0.26 17.17
CA LEU A 141 7.73 1.09 16.07
C LEU A 141 6.20 1.10 16.00
N ARG A 142 5.55 -0.06 16.16
CA ARG A 142 4.10 -0.17 16.22
C ARG A 142 3.51 0.67 17.35
N ALA A 143 4.03 0.53 18.57
CA ALA A 143 3.56 1.27 19.72
C ALA A 143 3.66 2.79 19.51
N ARG A 144 4.79 3.28 19.00
CA ARG A 144 4.99 4.68 18.65
C ARG A 144 3.99 5.16 17.58
N LYS A 145 3.81 4.38 16.53
CA LYS A 145 2.86 4.72 15.45
C LYS A 145 1.42 4.74 15.96
N LEU A 146 1.01 3.77 16.77
CA LEU A 146 -0.33 3.74 17.36
C LEU A 146 -0.56 4.92 18.31
N ALA A 147 0.42 5.32 19.10
CA ALA A 147 0.30 6.51 19.95
C ALA A 147 0.02 7.77 19.11
N ALA A 148 0.72 7.94 17.97
CA ALA A 148 0.49 9.04 17.05
C ALA A 148 -0.91 8.98 16.40
N LEU A 149 -1.35 7.79 15.97
CA LEU A 149 -2.66 7.59 15.32
C LEU A 149 -3.82 7.81 16.30
N HIS A 150 -3.69 7.40 17.54
CA HIS A 150 -4.73 7.57 18.57
C HIS A 150 -4.82 9.00 19.12
N GLY A 151 -3.80 9.83 18.94
CA GLY A 151 -3.72 11.18 19.49
C GLY A 151 -4.92 12.07 19.12
N GLY A 152 -5.54 11.85 17.97
CA GLY A 152 -6.74 12.54 17.54
C GLY A 152 -8.06 11.90 17.98
N ALA A 153 -8.06 10.85 18.80
CA ALA A 153 -9.22 10.06 19.18
C ALA A 153 -10.09 9.62 17.98
N PRO A 154 -9.52 8.92 16.98
CA PRO A 154 -10.29 8.44 15.84
C PRO A 154 -11.22 7.29 16.22
N ALA A 155 -12.31 7.12 15.47
CA ALA A 155 -13.18 5.96 15.57
C ALA A 155 -12.61 4.73 14.83
N ALA A 156 -11.75 4.97 13.84
CA ALA A 156 -11.06 3.93 13.09
C ALA A 156 -9.69 4.42 12.58
N ILE A 157 -8.79 3.49 12.30
CA ILE A 157 -7.53 3.75 11.60
C ILE A 157 -7.66 3.19 10.19
N ALA A 158 -7.37 4.01 9.18
CA ALA A 158 -7.31 3.59 7.79
C ALA A 158 -5.85 3.41 7.34
N THR A 159 -5.60 2.42 6.49
CA THR A 159 -4.28 2.24 5.84
C THR A 159 -4.44 1.72 4.41
N ALA A 160 -3.41 1.83 3.59
CA ALA A 160 -3.39 1.37 2.20
C ALA A 160 -2.50 0.13 2.00
N ASN A 161 -2.19 -0.61 3.05
CA ASN A 161 -1.33 -1.78 2.94
C ASN A 161 -1.70 -2.86 3.95
N ILE A 162 -1.97 -4.07 3.44
CA ILE A 162 -2.42 -5.21 4.26
C ILE A 162 -1.41 -5.58 5.37
N GLY A 163 -0.11 -5.49 5.10
CA GLY A 163 0.92 -5.74 6.11
C GLY A 163 0.87 -4.73 7.26
N CYS A 164 0.65 -3.45 6.97
CA CYS A 164 0.46 -2.42 7.98
C CYS A 164 -0.86 -2.64 8.74
N LEU A 165 -1.93 -2.99 8.03
CA LEU A 165 -3.24 -3.29 8.62
C LEU A 165 -3.12 -4.38 9.68
N ALA A 166 -2.64 -5.55 9.30
CA ALA A 166 -2.51 -6.70 10.20
C ALA A 166 -1.60 -6.39 11.41
N HIS A 167 -0.49 -5.70 11.16
CA HIS A 167 0.47 -5.37 12.21
C HIS A 167 -0.11 -4.36 13.22
N LEU A 168 -0.75 -3.30 12.75
CA LEU A 168 -1.36 -2.27 13.60
C LEU A 168 -2.57 -2.82 14.37
N GLN A 169 -3.41 -3.63 13.72
CA GLN A 169 -4.59 -4.23 14.37
C GLN A 169 -4.21 -5.03 15.62
N GLY A 170 -3.05 -5.68 15.63
CA GLY A 170 -2.53 -6.43 16.79
C GLY A 170 -2.24 -5.60 18.04
N GLY A 171 -2.39 -4.27 18.00
CA GLY A 171 -2.19 -3.38 19.15
C GLY A 171 -3.11 -2.16 19.17
N ALA A 172 -3.96 -1.98 18.17
CA ALA A 172 -4.87 -0.86 18.08
C ALA A 172 -6.08 -1.03 19.04
N GLN A 173 -6.57 0.10 19.56
CA GLN A 173 -7.75 0.17 20.42
C GLN A 173 -9.04 0.41 19.63
N VAL A 174 -8.91 0.70 18.34
CA VAL A 174 -10.02 0.91 17.39
C VAL A 174 -9.80 0.03 16.17
N PRO A 175 -10.84 -0.24 15.35
CA PRO A 175 -10.67 -1.03 14.14
C PRO A 175 -9.63 -0.43 13.20
N VAL A 176 -8.78 -1.28 12.62
CA VAL A 176 -7.88 -0.92 11.51
C VAL A 176 -8.44 -1.51 10.23
N ARG A 177 -8.68 -0.67 9.22
CA ARG A 177 -9.31 -1.07 7.96
C ARG A 177 -8.47 -0.65 6.77
N HIS A 178 -8.63 -1.34 5.66
CA HIS A 178 -8.16 -0.80 4.40
C HIS A 178 -9.02 0.41 4.03
N TRP A 179 -8.39 1.49 3.57
CA TRP A 179 -9.08 2.76 3.33
C TRP A 179 -10.27 2.63 2.35
N ILE A 180 -10.20 1.70 1.38
CA ILE A 180 -11.27 1.48 0.40
C ILE A 180 -12.55 0.95 1.05
N GLU A 181 -12.44 0.18 2.13
CA GLU A 181 -13.58 -0.35 2.87
C GLU A 181 -14.41 0.77 3.51
N LEU A 182 -13.79 1.93 3.74
CA LEU A 182 -14.51 3.09 4.28
C LEU A 182 -15.28 3.85 3.20
N LEU A 183 -15.01 3.58 1.92
CA LEU A 183 -15.77 4.17 0.81
C LEU A 183 -16.96 3.29 0.40
N ASP A 184 -16.97 2.02 0.81
CA ASP A 184 -18.08 1.09 0.65
C ASP A 184 -19.07 1.34 1.82
N GLN A 185 -20.20 1.92 1.52
CA GLN A 185 -21.17 2.39 2.51
C GLN A 185 -22.47 1.57 2.47
N ASP A 186 -22.38 0.28 2.07
CA ASP A 186 -23.52 -0.64 2.14
C ASP A 186 -23.87 -1.02 3.57
#